data_1dd2b0d24e2a49ebece562cf6614509b
#
_entry.id   1dd2b0d24e2a49ebece562cf6614509b
#
_cell.length_a   1.000
_cell.length_b   1.000
_cell.length_c   1.000
_cell.angle_alpha   90.00
_cell.angle_beta   90.00
_cell.angle_gamma   90.00
#
_symmetry.space_group_name_H-M   'P 1'
#
loop_
_entity.id
_entity.type
_entity.pdbx_description
1 polymer ?
#
loop_
_entity_poly.entity_id
_entity_poly.type
_entity_poly.pdbx_seq_one_letter_code
_entity_poly.pdbx_strand_id
1 'polypeptide(L)'
;MQSHLFGRMPDGAPVHAYTLRDPGGLTACVIQYGARLAALEVPVAAGVRNVTLGFETLEPYLADGAHLGAVAGRYANRIAGGRFTLDGREYRLSVNNGNNTLHGGRVGFAHHVWQAESDGESLLLTHVSPDGDQGFPGTLTTQVRYRLQGDALVIDYEARTDAPTVVNLTHHAYFNLAGAGTVMDHAIAVAADRYLPVNADLIPTGELRPVAGTAFDLRRMTRIGDRIEADDAQLRLGGGFDHCFVLADAPHPAVQPAARVEAEGIVMEVLTTEPAVQLYTGNFLSGQPFAWRTGLCLETQHFPDSPHHPAFPSTVLRPGQTFWSRTVYRFGAA
;
A
#
# COMPACT_ATOMS: atom_id res chain seq x y z
N MET A 1 1.53 -5.55 24.08
CA MET A 1 0.73 -6.05 22.93
C MET A 1 -0.30 -7.06 23.43
N GLN A 2 -1.51 -7.08 22.87
CA GLN A 2 -2.57 -8.05 23.15
C GLN A 2 -2.93 -8.78 21.85
N SER A 3 -3.29 -10.08 21.95
CA SER A 3 -3.79 -10.83 20.80
C SER A 3 -5.08 -11.55 21.16
N HIS A 4 -5.94 -11.76 20.15
CA HIS A 4 -7.17 -12.54 20.29
C HIS A 4 -7.48 -13.25 18.97
N LEU A 5 -8.32 -14.28 19.03
CA LEU A 5 -8.83 -14.95 17.83
C LEU A 5 -9.74 -13.97 17.07
N PHE A 6 -9.35 -13.62 15.86
CA PHE A 6 -10.12 -12.72 14.98
C PHE A 6 -11.14 -13.49 14.13
N GLY A 7 -10.83 -14.72 13.77
CA GLY A 7 -11.68 -15.59 12.98
C GLY A 7 -10.98 -16.89 12.60
N ARG A 8 -11.64 -17.67 11.73
CA ARG A 8 -11.07 -18.92 11.18
C ARG A 8 -11.20 -18.93 9.67
N MET A 9 -10.15 -19.39 9.00
CA MET A 9 -10.18 -19.69 7.59
C MET A 9 -11.20 -20.81 7.29
N PRO A 10 -11.65 -20.99 6.02
CA PRO A 10 -12.58 -22.07 5.65
C PRO A 10 -12.08 -23.49 5.97
N ASP A 11 -10.76 -23.69 6.03
CA ASP A 11 -10.12 -24.96 6.43
C ASP A 11 -10.00 -25.13 7.96
N GLY A 12 -10.48 -24.15 8.74
CA GLY A 12 -10.45 -24.12 10.20
C GLY A 12 -9.20 -23.50 10.81
N ALA A 13 -8.20 -23.11 10.01
CA ALA A 13 -6.99 -22.47 10.52
C ALA A 13 -7.31 -21.14 11.25
N PRO A 14 -6.78 -20.92 12.47
CA PRO A 14 -7.07 -19.70 13.21
C PRO A 14 -6.34 -18.50 12.61
N VAL A 15 -7.01 -17.35 12.62
CA VAL A 15 -6.44 -16.04 12.31
C VAL A 15 -6.55 -15.17 13.56
N HIS A 16 -5.43 -14.63 14.02
CA HIS A 16 -5.38 -13.76 15.19
C HIS A 16 -5.24 -12.29 14.79
N ALA A 17 -5.81 -11.43 15.62
CA ALA A 17 -5.55 -9.99 15.61
C ALA A 17 -4.57 -9.64 16.74
N TYR A 18 -3.73 -8.67 16.48
CA TYR A 18 -2.73 -8.13 17.41
C TYR A 18 -2.96 -6.64 17.57
N THR A 19 -3.12 -6.20 18.82
CA THR A 19 -3.30 -4.79 19.15
C THR A 19 -2.01 -4.23 19.72
N LEU A 20 -1.40 -3.30 18.98
CA LEU A 20 -0.28 -2.48 19.42
C LEU A 20 -0.85 -1.21 20.06
N ARG A 21 -0.25 -0.75 21.16
CA ARG A 21 -0.65 0.49 21.85
C ARG A 21 0.58 1.28 22.21
N ASP A 22 0.58 2.57 21.87
CA ASP A 22 1.56 3.53 22.35
C ASP A 22 1.03 4.27 23.57
N PRO A 23 1.86 4.62 24.57
CA PRO A 23 1.42 5.41 25.71
C PRO A 23 0.78 6.77 25.35
N GLY A 24 1.13 7.34 24.19
CA GLY A 24 0.53 8.56 23.64
C GLY A 24 -0.90 8.38 23.11
N GLY A 25 -1.44 7.14 23.11
CA GLY A 25 -2.80 6.82 22.76
C GLY A 25 -3.00 6.29 21.33
N LEU A 26 -1.97 6.30 20.47
CA LEU A 26 -2.05 5.65 19.16
C LEU A 26 -2.25 4.15 19.34
N THR A 27 -3.22 3.56 18.62
CA THR A 27 -3.52 2.13 18.68
C THR A 27 -3.65 1.57 17.28
N ALA A 28 -2.97 0.45 16.98
CA ALA A 28 -3.06 -0.26 15.72
C ALA A 28 -3.54 -1.68 15.94
N CYS A 29 -4.52 -2.13 15.16
CA CYS A 29 -4.97 -3.51 15.10
C CYS A 29 -4.49 -4.14 13.79
N VAL A 30 -3.67 -5.19 13.89
CA VAL A 30 -3.11 -5.90 12.73
C VAL A 30 -3.55 -7.36 12.78
N ILE A 31 -4.01 -7.93 11.66
CA ILE A 31 -4.42 -9.32 11.56
C ILE A 31 -3.44 -10.13 10.72
N GLN A 32 -3.31 -11.43 11.02
CA GLN A 32 -2.42 -12.34 10.26
C GLN A 32 -2.82 -12.51 8.80
N TYR A 33 -4.10 -12.45 8.47
CA TYR A 33 -4.59 -12.61 7.09
C TYR A 33 -4.22 -11.38 6.25
N GLY A 34 -3.28 -11.56 5.32
CA GLY A 34 -2.74 -10.50 4.46
C GLY A 34 -1.85 -9.50 5.18
N ALA A 35 -1.41 -9.80 6.42
CA ALA A 35 -0.69 -8.88 7.29
C ALA A 35 -1.39 -7.50 7.38
N ARG A 36 -2.73 -7.50 7.48
CA ARG A 36 -3.58 -6.31 7.32
C ARG A 36 -3.61 -5.43 8.55
N LEU A 37 -3.54 -4.12 8.33
CA LEU A 37 -3.96 -3.11 9.32
C LEU A 37 -5.48 -3.02 9.28
N ALA A 38 -6.14 -3.60 10.27
CA ALA A 38 -7.61 -3.64 10.35
C ALA A 38 -8.19 -2.36 10.96
N ALA A 39 -7.46 -1.70 11.85
CA ALA A 39 -7.85 -0.43 12.44
C ALA A 39 -6.61 0.37 12.88
N LEU A 40 -6.70 1.69 12.80
CA LEU A 40 -5.71 2.62 13.35
C LEU A 40 -6.45 3.75 14.07
N GLU A 41 -6.37 3.75 15.38
CA GLU A 41 -7.01 4.73 16.25
C GLU A 41 -6.02 5.83 16.62
N VAL A 42 -6.38 7.08 16.30
CA VAL A 42 -5.58 8.27 16.56
C VAL A 42 -6.25 9.10 17.66
N PRO A 43 -5.50 9.57 18.67
CA PRO A 43 -6.03 10.49 19.68
C PRO A 43 -6.55 11.78 19.05
N VAL A 44 -7.73 12.21 19.47
CA VAL A 44 -8.35 13.50 19.13
C VAL A 44 -8.89 14.14 20.39
N ALA A 45 -9.25 15.43 20.32
CA ALA A 45 -9.75 16.17 21.49
C ALA A 45 -10.98 15.51 22.17
N ALA A 46 -11.81 14.78 21.39
CA ALA A 46 -13.02 14.12 21.87
C ALA A 46 -12.80 12.62 22.18
N GLY A 47 -11.56 12.15 22.29
CA GLY A 47 -11.23 10.73 22.56
C GLY A 47 -10.31 10.11 21.52
N VAL A 48 -10.73 9.07 20.82
CA VAL A 48 -9.97 8.45 19.73
C VAL A 48 -10.82 8.37 18.46
N ARG A 49 -10.16 8.40 17.29
CA ARG A 49 -10.82 8.21 16.00
C ARG A 49 -10.10 7.13 15.21
N ASN A 50 -10.84 6.13 14.73
CA ASN A 50 -10.32 5.21 13.73
C ASN A 50 -10.21 5.93 12.38
N VAL A 51 -9.01 6.00 11.84
CA VAL A 51 -8.70 6.73 10.59
C VAL A 51 -8.50 5.79 9.40
N THR A 52 -8.82 4.50 9.53
CA THR A 52 -8.69 3.50 8.45
C THR A 52 -10.00 2.78 8.19
N LEU A 53 -10.21 2.38 6.95
CA LEU A 53 -11.27 1.45 6.58
C LEU A 53 -10.83 0.02 6.89
N GLY A 54 -11.70 -0.75 7.53
CA GLY A 54 -11.46 -2.16 7.87
C GLY A 54 -12.71 -2.83 8.40
N PHE A 55 -12.62 -4.14 8.62
CA PHE A 55 -13.71 -4.94 9.16
C PHE A 55 -13.38 -5.42 10.57
N GLU A 56 -14.41 -5.65 11.37
CA GLU A 56 -14.30 -6.16 12.74
C GLU A 56 -14.20 -7.69 12.81
N THR A 57 -14.47 -8.40 11.71
CA THR A 57 -14.41 -9.86 11.61
C THR A 57 -13.66 -10.29 10.36
N LEU A 58 -13.26 -11.57 10.30
CA LEU A 58 -12.46 -12.13 9.21
C LEU A 58 -13.25 -12.31 7.91
N GLU A 59 -14.51 -12.71 7.99
CA GLU A 59 -15.32 -13.17 6.86
C GLU A 59 -15.40 -12.14 5.71
N PRO A 60 -15.61 -10.83 5.97
CA PRO A 60 -15.61 -9.85 4.89
C PRO A 60 -14.25 -9.71 4.19
N TYR A 61 -13.14 -9.92 4.92
CA TYR A 61 -11.80 -9.88 4.33
C TYR A 61 -11.53 -11.03 3.35
N LEU A 62 -12.18 -12.20 3.55
CA LEU A 62 -12.03 -13.34 2.64
C LEU A 62 -12.66 -13.05 1.26
N ALA A 63 -13.67 -12.18 1.21
CA ALA A 63 -14.35 -11.75 0.00
C ALA A 63 -13.84 -10.38 -0.52
N ASP A 64 -12.89 -9.74 0.18
CA ASP A 64 -12.41 -8.40 -0.12
C ASP A 64 -11.55 -8.37 -1.40
N GLY A 65 -12.08 -7.74 -2.45
CA GLY A 65 -11.34 -7.45 -3.69
C GLY A 65 -10.63 -6.09 -3.69
N ALA A 66 -10.81 -5.27 -2.64
CA ALA A 66 -10.22 -3.92 -2.54
C ALA A 66 -8.88 -3.91 -1.80
N HIS A 67 -8.40 -5.06 -1.31
CA HIS A 67 -7.13 -5.20 -0.56
C HIS A 67 -7.07 -4.33 0.71
N LEU A 68 -8.22 -4.11 1.37
CA LEU A 68 -8.33 -3.23 2.55
C LEU A 68 -7.26 -3.57 3.60
N GLY A 69 -6.37 -2.60 3.86
CA GLY A 69 -5.31 -2.70 4.85
C GLY A 69 -4.22 -3.76 4.60
N ALA A 70 -4.21 -4.43 3.46
CA ALA A 70 -3.32 -5.55 3.19
C ALA A 70 -1.89 -5.13 2.82
N VAL A 71 -0.94 -6.02 3.05
CA VAL A 71 0.36 -5.97 2.37
C VAL A 71 0.18 -6.55 0.97
N ALA A 72 0.42 -5.74 -0.05
CA ALA A 72 0.41 -6.14 -1.45
C ALA A 72 1.79 -6.68 -1.85
N GLY A 73 1.81 -7.83 -2.50
CA GLY A 73 3.01 -8.54 -2.95
C GLY A 73 2.63 -9.88 -3.62
N ARG A 74 3.58 -10.61 -4.21
CA ARG A 74 5.03 -10.36 -4.31
C ARG A 74 5.38 -9.06 -5.04
N TYR A 75 4.51 -8.60 -5.94
CA TYR A 75 4.69 -7.37 -6.73
C TYR A 75 3.45 -6.47 -6.58
N ALA A 76 3.60 -5.36 -5.87
CA ALA A 76 2.58 -4.34 -5.70
C ALA A 76 2.29 -3.62 -7.02
N ASN A 77 1.03 -3.19 -7.19
CA ASN A 77 0.53 -2.60 -8.41
C ASN A 77 0.64 -3.55 -9.62
N ARG A 78 0.70 -3.04 -10.85
CA ARG A 78 0.54 -3.82 -12.09
C ARG A 78 1.85 -4.25 -12.71
N ILE A 79 1.80 -5.44 -13.37
CA ILE A 79 2.75 -5.91 -14.39
C ILE A 79 1.96 -6.17 -15.66
N ALA A 80 2.30 -5.46 -16.75
CA ALA A 80 1.62 -5.50 -18.03
C ALA A 80 1.65 -6.89 -18.66
N GLY A 81 0.52 -7.30 -19.24
CA GLY A 81 0.38 -8.58 -19.94
C GLY A 81 0.60 -9.81 -19.07
N GLY A 82 0.66 -9.67 -17.72
CA GLY A 82 0.90 -10.79 -16.80
C GLY A 82 2.21 -11.51 -17.09
N ARG A 83 3.28 -10.82 -17.47
CA ARG A 83 4.57 -11.43 -17.78
C ARG A 83 5.71 -10.44 -17.61
N PHE A 84 6.92 -10.93 -17.47
CA PHE A 84 8.15 -10.13 -17.54
C PHE A 84 9.32 -11.01 -17.99
N THR A 85 10.40 -10.36 -18.43
CA THR A 85 11.65 -11.06 -18.77
C THR A 85 12.72 -10.74 -17.73
N LEU A 86 13.37 -11.77 -17.20
CA LEU A 86 14.49 -11.65 -16.27
C LEU A 86 15.61 -12.60 -16.73
N ASP A 87 16.82 -12.06 -16.88
CA ASP A 87 18.01 -12.80 -17.33
C ASP A 87 17.77 -13.61 -18.64
N GLY A 88 17.00 -13.02 -19.59
CA GLY A 88 16.68 -13.61 -20.88
C GLY A 88 15.56 -14.65 -20.87
N ARG A 89 14.98 -14.96 -19.70
CA ARG A 89 13.85 -15.87 -19.57
C ARG A 89 12.54 -15.13 -19.35
N GLU A 90 11.49 -15.48 -20.11
CA GLU A 90 10.13 -14.99 -19.88
C GLU A 90 9.48 -15.78 -18.73
N TYR A 91 8.83 -15.04 -17.81
CA TYR A 91 7.99 -15.57 -16.73
C TYR A 91 6.56 -15.10 -16.94
N ARG A 92 5.60 -16.04 -16.85
CA ARG A 92 4.18 -15.79 -16.98
C ARG A 92 3.53 -15.84 -15.63
N LEU A 93 2.82 -14.78 -15.30
CA LEU A 93 2.20 -14.56 -14.01
C LEU A 93 0.70 -14.89 -14.04
N SER A 94 0.13 -15.09 -12.88
CA SER A 94 -1.31 -15.20 -12.68
C SER A 94 -1.98 -13.86 -13.01
N VAL A 95 -2.86 -13.85 -14.01
CA VAL A 95 -3.60 -12.67 -14.47
C VAL A 95 -4.89 -12.52 -13.65
N ASN A 96 -5.13 -11.31 -13.10
CA ASN A 96 -6.28 -11.02 -12.25
C ASN A 96 -6.89 -9.63 -12.46
N ASN A 97 -6.36 -8.83 -13.40
CA ASN A 97 -6.85 -7.48 -13.70
C ASN A 97 -6.80 -7.24 -15.22
N GLY A 98 -7.90 -7.53 -15.92
CA GLY A 98 -7.91 -7.58 -17.37
C GLY A 98 -6.88 -8.59 -17.90
N ASN A 99 -5.92 -8.12 -18.70
CA ASN A 99 -4.78 -8.93 -19.17
C ASN A 99 -3.53 -8.81 -18.29
N ASN A 100 -3.61 -8.10 -17.18
CA ASN A 100 -2.47 -7.74 -16.35
C ASN A 100 -2.45 -8.51 -15.03
N THR A 101 -1.30 -8.56 -14.37
CA THR A 101 -1.18 -8.99 -12.98
C THR A 101 -1.23 -7.78 -12.09
N LEU A 102 -2.08 -7.81 -11.06
CA LEU A 102 -2.23 -6.76 -10.04
C LEU A 102 -1.95 -7.36 -8.67
N HIS A 103 -1.16 -6.66 -7.84
CA HIS A 103 -0.86 -6.99 -6.45
C HIS A 103 -0.42 -8.44 -6.21
N GLY A 104 0.40 -8.97 -7.14
CA GLY A 104 0.97 -10.31 -7.02
C GLY A 104 0.11 -11.43 -7.59
N GLY A 105 -1.03 -11.14 -8.23
CA GLY A 105 -1.88 -12.12 -8.91
C GLY A 105 -3.11 -12.54 -8.10
N ARG A 106 -3.76 -13.63 -8.53
CA ARG A 106 -5.06 -14.06 -7.98
C ARG A 106 -5.02 -14.40 -6.50
N VAL A 107 -3.92 -14.98 -6.07
CA VAL A 107 -3.67 -15.34 -4.66
C VAL A 107 -2.34 -14.69 -4.26
N GLY A 108 -2.33 -13.35 -4.22
CA GLY A 108 -1.19 -12.57 -3.75
C GLY A 108 -1.09 -12.56 -2.22
N PHE A 109 -0.13 -11.84 -1.69
CA PHE A 109 0.20 -11.78 -0.26
C PHE A 109 -0.97 -11.40 0.64
N ALA A 110 -1.93 -10.61 0.12
CA ALA A 110 -3.15 -10.22 0.80
C ALA A 110 -4.08 -11.40 1.17
N HIS A 111 -3.90 -12.58 0.55
CA HIS A 111 -4.79 -13.74 0.70
C HIS A 111 -4.16 -14.90 1.49
N HIS A 112 -3.05 -14.67 2.17
CA HIS A 112 -2.37 -15.66 3.00
C HIS A 112 -2.47 -15.32 4.48
N VAL A 113 -2.46 -16.36 5.32
CA VAL A 113 -2.28 -16.21 6.78
C VAL A 113 -0.79 -16.20 7.04
N TRP A 114 -0.27 -15.07 7.53
CA TRP A 114 1.14 -14.88 7.84
C TRP A 114 1.46 -15.44 9.24
N GLN A 115 2.65 -15.96 9.41
CA GLN A 115 3.17 -16.33 10.72
C GLN A 115 3.45 -15.05 11.51
N ALA A 116 3.01 -14.99 12.77
CA ALA A 116 3.15 -13.82 13.60
C ALA A 116 4.01 -14.10 14.83
N GLU A 117 4.96 -13.22 15.09
CA GLU A 117 5.81 -13.21 16.28
C GLU A 117 5.79 -11.82 16.92
N SER A 118 5.78 -11.76 18.24
CA SER A 118 5.77 -10.50 18.98
C SER A 118 6.84 -10.51 20.06
N ASP A 119 7.60 -9.41 20.14
CA ASP A 119 8.54 -9.12 21.23
C ASP A 119 7.91 -8.23 22.33
N GLY A 120 6.61 -7.91 22.24
CA GLY A 120 5.88 -7.02 23.13
C GLY A 120 5.82 -5.57 22.65
N GLU A 121 6.79 -5.12 21.88
CA GLU A 121 6.89 -3.75 21.33
C GLU A 121 6.59 -3.70 19.85
N SER A 122 6.93 -4.75 19.11
CA SER A 122 6.68 -4.89 17.68
C SER A 122 5.97 -6.19 17.35
N LEU A 123 5.28 -6.21 16.20
CA LEU A 123 4.70 -7.39 15.58
C LEU A 123 5.46 -7.70 14.29
N LEU A 124 6.09 -8.86 14.23
CA LEU A 124 6.71 -9.39 13.02
C LEU A 124 5.77 -10.38 12.36
N LEU A 125 5.47 -10.15 11.09
CA LEU A 125 4.70 -11.05 10.24
C LEU A 125 5.60 -11.61 9.15
N THR A 126 5.64 -12.94 9.01
CA THR A 126 6.49 -13.64 8.03
C THR A 126 5.64 -14.45 7.07
N HIS A 127 5.92 -14.34 5.78
CA HIS A 127 5.32 -15.16 4.72
C HIS A 127 6.41 -15.72 3.82
N VAL A 128 6.28 -17.00 3.47
CA VAL A 128 7.16 -17.67 2.50
C VAL A 128 6.34 -17.99 1.25
N SER A 129 6.65 -17.30 0.17
CA SER A 129 6.07 -17.52 -1.17
C SER A 129 7.00 -18.46 -1.92
N PRO A 130 6.57 -19.72 -2.25
CA PRO A 130 7.43 -20.71 -2.87
C PRO A 130 7.83 -20.36 -4.30
N ASP A 131 8.84 -21.04 -4.83
CA ASP A 131 9.20 -20.91 -6.25
C ASP A 131 8.01 -21.26 -7.15
N GLY A 132 7.73 -20.41 -8.14
CA GLY A 132 6.59 -20.54 -9.05
C GLY A 132 5.25 -20.03 -8.50
N ASP A 133 5.21 -19.54 -7.28
CA ASP A 133 3.99 -18.94 -6.72
C ASP A 133 3.50 -17.78 -7.60
N GLN A 134 2.25 -17.87 -8.04
CA GLN A 134 1.63 -16.95 -9.03
C GLN A 134 2.44 -16.78 -10.32
N GLY A 135 3.42 -17.65 -10.59
CA GLY A 135 4.34 -17.62 -11.73
C GLY A 135 5.67 -16.88 -11.46
N PHE A 136 5.86 -16.32 -10.28
CA PHE A 136 7.13 -15.65 -9.92
C PHE A 136 8.23 -16.68 -9.60
N PRO A 137 9.48 -16.50 -10.11
CA PRO A 137 10.59 -17.38 -9.81
C PRO A 137 11.16 -17.17 -8.41
N GLY A 138 11.75 -18.20 -7.88
CA GLY A 138 12.45 -18.25 -6.60
C GLY A 138 11.52 -18.28 -5.39
N THR A 139 11.99 -18.93 -4.33
CA THR A 139 11.34 -18.86 -3.01
C THR A 139 11.64 -17.51 -2.41
N LEU A 140 10.61 -16.76 -2.04
CA LEU A 140 10.73 -15.45 -1.39
C LEU A 140 10.27 -15.55 0.06
N THR A 141 11.17 -15.29 1.00
CA THR A 141 10.82 -15.06 2.40
C THR A 141 10.63 -13.56 2.62
N THR A 142 9.44 -13.17 3.03
CA THR A 142 9.07 -11.77 3.28
C THR A 142 8.72 -11.59 4.75
N GLN A 143 9.25 -10.53 5.34
CA GLN A 143 8.95 -10.10 6.69
C GLN A 143 8.41 -8.68 6.69
N VAL A 144 7.33 -8.46 7.45
CA VAL A 144 6.75 -7.14 7.67
C VAL A 144 6.66 -6.91 9.18
N ARG A 145 7.26 -5.83 9.64
CA ARG A 145 7.28 -5.46 11.06
C ARG A 145 6.48 -4.20 11.30
N TYR A 146 5.49 -4.31 12.17
CA TYR A 146 4.68 -3.19 12.65
C TYR A 146 5.14 -2.77 14.04
N ARG A 147 5.28 -1.48 14.26
CA ARG A 147 5.50 -0.91 15.59
C ARG A 147 4.97 0.51 15.68
N LEU A 148 4.60 0.91 16.89
CA LEU A 148 4.25 2.27 17.22
C LEU A 148 5.46 2.95 17.87
N GLN A 149 5.75 4.18 17.47
CA GLN A 149 6.84 4.99 18.00
C GLN A 149 6.33 6.41 18.24
N GLY A 150 5.82 6.67 19.45
CA GLY A 150 5.17 7.92 19.78
C GLY A 150 3.91 8.14 18.96
N ASP A 151 3.90 9.16 18.15
CA ASP A 151 2.80 9.56 17.27
C ASP A 151 2.81 8.84 15.90
N ALA A 152 3.65 7.84 15.71
CA ALA A 152 3.85 7.22 14.40
C ALA A 152 3.61 5.70 14.39
N LEU A 153 2.95 5.22 13.34
CA LEU A 153 2.98 3.83 12.90
C LEU A 153 4.15 3.65 11.93
N VAL A 154 5.08 2.76 12.28
CA VAL A 154 6.24 2.41 11.46
C VAL A 154 6.05 1.01 10.92
N ILE A 155 6.20 0.84 9.60
CA ILE A 155 6.15 -0.44 8.90
C ILE A 155 7.46 -0.66 8.19
N ASP A 156 8.19 -1.70 8.58
CA ASP A 156 9.41 -2.17 7.90
C ASP A 156 9.11 -3.41 7.07
N TYR A 157 9.67 -3.46 5.89
CA TYR A 157 9.59 -4.59 4.97
C TYR A 157 11.00 -5.12 4.72
N GLU A 158 11.15 -6.44 4.79
CA GLU A 158 12.36 -7.15 4.39
C GLU A 158 11.98 -8.35 3.53
N ALA A 159 12.72 -8.58 2.44
CA ALA A 159 12.56 -9.81 1.65
C ALA A 159 13.90 -10.35 1.16
N ARG A 160 13.99 -11.69 1.09
CA ARG A 160 15.15 -12.42 0.59
C ARG A 160 14.69 -13.58 -0.29
N THR A 161 15.51 -13.91 -1.29
CA THR A 161 15.19 -14.93 -2.27
C THR A 161 16.35 -15.92 -2.45
N ASP A 162 16.01 -17.15 -2.88
CA ASP A 162 16.97 -18.20 -3.27
C ASP A 162 17.30 -18.20 -4.77
N ALA A 163 16.52 -17.49 -5.61
CA ALA A 163 16.77 -17.31 -7.03
C ALA A 163 16.41 -15.88 -7.48
N PRO A 164 16.95 -15.39 -8.63
CA PRO A 164 16.58 -14.06 -9.14
C PRO A 164 15.07 -13.94 -9.34
N THR A 165 14.48 -12.84 -8.83
CA THR A 165 13.05 -12.55 -8.91
C THR A 165 12.81 -11.04 -8.96
N VAL A 166 11.54 -10.62 -9.07
CA VAL A 166 11.13 -9.22 -8.93
C VAL A 166 10.29 -9.05 -7.66
N VAL A 167 10.54 -7.96 -6.93
CA VAL A 167 9.87 -7.66 -5.66
C VAL A 167 9.47 -6.18 -5.64
N ASN A 168 8.22 -5.94 -5.29
CA ASN A 168 7.70 -4.62 -4.97
C ASN A 168 6.64 -4.80 -3.88
N LEU A 169 6.84 -4.24 -2.70
CA LEU A 169 5.94 -4.41 -1.57
C LEU A 169 5.35 -3.05 -1.18
N THR A 170 4.07 -3.06 -0.83
CA THR A 170 3.41 -1.85 -0.31
C THR A 170 2.31 -2.21 0.69
N HIS A 171 1.81 -1.21 1.39
CA HIS A 171 0.67 -1.30 2.30
C HIS A 171 -0.54 -0.62 1.70
N HIS A 172 -1.64 -1.36 1.58
CA HIS A 172 -2.88 -0.87 0.95
C HIS A 172 -3.92 -0.38 1.98
N ALA A 173 -3.46 0.39 2.98
CA ALA A 173 -4.37 1.01 3.94
C ALA A 173 -5.17 2.12 3.28
N TYR A 174 -6.49 2.08 3.50
CA TYR A 174 -7.39 3.16 3.12
C TYR A 174 -7.57 4.09 4.31
N PHE A 175 -7.13 5.32 4.17
CA PHE A 175 -7.23 6.34 5.20
C PHE A 175 -8.46 7.23 4.99
N ASN A 176 -9.12 7.57 6.09
CA ASN A 176 -10.11 8.63 6.17
C ASN A 176 -9.94 9.34 7.52
N LEU A 177 -9.25 10.47 7.52
CA LEU A 177 -8.93 11.19 8.76
C LEU A 177 -10.17 11.81 9.43
N ALA A 178 -11.26 11.98 8.69
CA ALA A 178 -12.55 12.40 9.26
C ALA A 178 -13.28 11.25 9.98
N GLY A 179 -12.90 9.98 9.72
CA GLY A 179 -13.50 8.78 10.30
C GLY A 179 -14.83 8.38 9.66
N ALA A 180 -15.40 9.23 8.80
CA ALA A 180 -16.67 8.96 8.09
C ALA A 180 -16.78 9.84 6.84
N GLY A 181 -17.76 9.55 5.97
CA GLY A 181 -18.00 10.29 4.73
C GLY A 181 -16.93 10.02 3.67
N THR A 182 -16.78 10.94 2.73
CA THR A 182 -15.80 10.82 1.65
C THR A 182 -14.50 11.59 1.96
N VAL A 183 -13.42 11.26 1.25
CA VAL A 183 -12.13 11.96 1.38
C VAL A 183 -12.05 13.23 0.52
N MET A 184 -13.15 13.66 -0.06
CA MET A 184 -13.18 14.83 -0.97
C MET A 184 -12.82 16.14 -0.29
N ASP A 185 -13.09 16.24 1.01
CA ASP A 185 -12.78 17.43 1.83
C ASP A 185 -11.40 17.34 2.49
N HIS A 186 -10.69 16.22 2.35
CA HIS A 186 -9.31 16.14 2.82
C HIS A 186 -8.40 17.01 1.97
N ALA A 187 -7.50 17.75 2.61
CA ALA A 187 -6.42 18.45 1.94
C ALA A 187 -5.18 17.53 1.87
N ILE A 188 -4.51 17.52 0.72
CA ILE A 188 -3.33 16.70 0.48
C ILE A 188 -2.21 17.53 -0.15
N ALA A 189 -0.98 17.25 0.25
CA ALA A 189 0.22 17.62 -0.49
C ALA A 189 1.06 16.38 -0.75
N VAL A 190 1.67 16.28 -1.95
CA VAL A 190 2.58 15.21 -2.34
C VAL A 190 3.93 15.81 -2.71
N ALA A 191 5.00 15.28 -2.15
CA ALA A 191 6.37 15.79 -2.33
C ALA A 191 6.99 15.30 -3.65
N ALA A 192 6.30 15.54 -4.77
CA ALA A 192 6.70 15.05 -6.08
C ALA A 192 6.54 16.11 -7.16
N ASP A 193 7.57 16.25 -8.01
CA ASP A 193 7.54 17.14 -9.19
C ASP A 193 7.07 16.40 -10.46
N ARG A 194 6.99 15.07 -10.43
CA ARG A 194 6.63 14.22 -11.56
C ARG A 194 5.67 13.11 -11.13
N TYR A 195 4.90 12.62 -12.08
CA TYR A 195 4.07 11.43 -11.92
C TYR A 195 4.16 10.53 -13.13
N LEU A 196 3.73 9.29 -13.04
CA LEU A 196 3.66 8.33 -14.12
C LEU A 196 2.27 8.37 -14.76
N PRO A 197 2.11 8.92 -16.00
CA PRO A 197 0.86 8.80 -16.72
C PRO A 197 0.61 7.35 -17.13
N VAL A 198 -0.66 6.99 -17.18
CA VAL A 198 -1.11 5.62 -17.47
C VAL A 198 -1.88 5.53 -18.77
N ASN A 199 -1.95 4.33 -19.35
CA ASN A 199 -2.82 3.98 -20.46
C ASN A 199 -4.23 3.54 -19.94
N ALA A 200 -5.09 3.07 -20.85
CA ALA A 200 -6.47 2.64 -20.53
C ALA A 200 -6.53 1.43 -19.56
N ASP A 201 -5.48 0.64 -19.47
CA ASP A 201 -5.35 -0.50 -18.55
C ASP A 201 -4.69 -0.10 -17.21
N LEU A 202 -4.49 1.21 -16.98
CA LEU A 202 -3.79 1.76 -15.82
C LEU A 202 -2.34 1.28 -15.69
N ILE A 203 -1.70 0.97 -16.82
CA ILE A 203 -0.27 0.63 -16.91
C ILE A 203 0.52 1.92 -17.21
N PRO A 204 1.62 2.21 -16.49
CA PRO A 204 2.48 3.35 -16.80
C PRO A 204 2.96 3.35 -18.25
N THR A 205 2.96 4.51 -18.88
CA THR A 205 3.43 4.67 -20.27
C THR A 205 4.95 4.67 -20.42
N GLY A 206 5.68 4.73 -19.30
CA GLY A 206 7.14 4.93 -19.27
C GLY A 206 7.55 6.40 -19.18
N GLU A 207 6.61 7.34 -19.38
CA GLU A 207 6.85 8.77 -19.23
C GLU A 207 6.92 9.15 -17.73
N LEU A 208 7.85 10.07 -17.39
CA LEU A 208 7.88 10.77 -16.11
C LEU A 208 7.39 12.20 -16.35
N ARG A 209 6.08 12.42 -16.25
CA ARG A 209 5.46 13.70 -16.59
C ARG A 209 5.55 14.70 -15.44
N PRO A 210 5.96 15.96 -15.70
CA PRO A 210 5.89 17.02 -14.70
C PRO A 210 4.45 17.24 -14.21
N VAL A 211 4.29 17.45 -12.89
CA VAL A 211 2.97 17.78 -12.30
C VAL A 211 2.56 19.21 -12.57
N ALA A 212 3.52 20.11 -12.79
CA ALA A 212 3.29 21.54 -12.97
C ALA A 212 2.28 21.82 -14.09
N GLY A 213 1.25 22.60 -13.80
CA GLY A 213 0.21 22.96 -14.76
C GLY A 213 -0.82 21.87 -15.05
N THR A 214 -0.81 20.76 -14.31
CA THR A 214 -1.78 19.66 -14.45
C THR A 214 -2.66 19.55 -13.21
N ALA A 215 -3.70 18.70 -13.26
CA ALA A 215 -4.52 18.36 -12.11
C ALA A 215 -3.71 17.64 -11.00
N PHE A 216 -2.55 17.05 -11.35
CA PHE A 216 -1.64 16.33 -10.47
C PHE A 216 -0.65 17.24 -9.72
N ASP A 217 -0.71 18.57 -9.89
CA ASP A 217 0.12 19.49 -9.10
C ASP A 217 -0.39 19.61 -7.66
N LEU A 218 -0.01 18.64 -6.86
CA LEU A 218 -0.31 18.52 -5.43
C LEU A 218 0.90 18.89 -4.55
N ARG A 219 1.85 19.67 -5.05
CA ARG A 219 3.03 20.12 -4.28
C ARG A 219 2.68 21.07 -3.13
N ARG A 220 1.49 21.64 -3.13
CA ARG A 220 0.94 22.46 -2.06
C ARG A 220 -0.34 21.83 -1.53
N MET A 221 -0.61 22.02 -0.24
CA MET A 221 -1.86 21.56 0.37
C MET A 221 -3.05 21.99 -0.48
N THR A 222 -3.77 21.02 -0.99
CA THR A 222 -4.87 21.19 -1.94
C THR A 222 -6.00 20.25 -1.55
N ARG A 223 -7.22 20.73 -1.50
CA ARG A 223 -8.39 19.88 -1.26
C ARG A 223 -8.57 18.90 -2.42
N ILE A 224 -8.75 17.63 -2.11
CA ILE A 224 -8.88 16.57 -3.13
C ILE A 224 -10.03 16.89 -4.10
N GLY A 225 -11.18 17.30 -3.56
CA GLY A 225 -12.37 17.65 -4.35
C GLY A 225 -12.12 18.75 -5.38
N ASP A 226 -11.21 19.68 -5.11
CA ASP A 226 -10.93 20.80 -6.02
C ASP A 226 -10.11 20.38 -7.25
N ARG A 227 -9.50 19.20 -7.24
CA ARG A 227 -8.64 18.69 -8.30
C ARG A 227 -9.18 17.47 -9.03
N ILE A 228 -9.84 16.57 -8.30
CA ILE A 228 -10.24 15.26 -8.81
C ILE A 228 -11.28 15.32 -9.93
N GLU A 229 -12.04 16.41 -10.00
CA GLU A 229 -13.08 16.64 -11.01
C GLU A 229 -12.59 17.52 -12.18
N ALA A 230 -11.30 17.84 -12.23
CA ALA A 230 -10.73 18.58 -13.35
C ALA A 230 -10.93 17.82 -14.66
N ASP A 231 -11.10 18.53 -15.76
CA ASP A 231 -11.17 17.96 -17.10
C ASP A 231 -9.78 17.49 -17.57
N ASP A 232 -9.32 16.38 -17.02
CA ASP A 232 -8.01 15.78 -17.28
C ASP A 232 -8.18 14.33 -17.74
N ALA A 233 -7.47 13.96 -18.83
CA ALA A 233 -7.55 12.62 -19.42
C ALA A 233 -7.07 11.53 -18.47
N GLN A 234 -6.06 11.80 -17.65
CA GLN A 234 -5.51 10.84 -16.70
C GLN A 234 -6.47 10.62 -15.52
N LEU A 235 -7.12 11.65 -15.01
CA LEU A 235 -8.17 11.52 -14.00
C LEU A 235 -9.35 10.70 -14.52
N ARG A 236 -9.74 10.89 -15.79
CA ARG A 236 -10.79 10.06 -16.41
C ARG A 236 -10.40 8.59 -16.50
N LEU A 237 -9.15 8.27 -16.84
CA LEU A 237 -8.65 6.89 -16.88
C LEU A 237 -8.68 6.23 -15.50
N GLY A 238 -8.25 6.94 -14.46
CA GLY A 238 -8.23 6.43 -13.07
C GLY A 238 -9.60 6.46 -12.37
N GLY A 239 -10.62 7.10 -12.96
CA GLY A 239 -11.87 7.40 -12.26
C GLY A 239 -11.68 8.41 -11.11
N GLY A 240 -10.55 9.09 -11.09
CA GLY A 240 -10.00 9.96 -10.06
C GLY A 240 -8.49 9.81 -9.97
N PHE A 241 -7.89 10.07 -8.81
CA PHE A 241 -6.47 9.74 -8.62
C PHE A 241 -6.29 8.22 -8.46
N ASP A 242 -5.49 7.62 -9.31
CA ASP A 242 -4.94 6.26 -9.22
C ASP A 242 -3.60 6.26 -9.96
N HIS A 243 -2.66 7.08 -9.45
CA HIS A 243 -1.42 7.38 -10.14
C HIS A 243 -0.22 7.37 -9.20
N CYS A 244 0.91 6.95 -9.76
CA CYS A 244 2.19 6.89 -9.08
C CYS A 244 2.92 8.24 -9.19
N PHE A 245 3.17 8.87 -8.05
CA PHE A 245 3.95 10.09 -7.93
C PHE A 245 5.42 9.75 -7.67
N VAL A 246 6.32 10.37 -8.41
CA VAL A 246 7.76 10.11 -8.37
C VAL A 246 8.41 10.98 -7.30
N LEU A 247 8.86 10.37 -6.22
CA LEU A 247 9.55 11.03 -5.10
C LEU A 247 11.05 11.15 -5.35
N ALA A 248 11.64 10.11 -5.98
CA ALA A 248 13.07 10.02 -6.27
C ALA A 248 13.32 9.09 -7.47
N ASP A 249 14.52 9.14 -8.02
CA ASP A 249 14.94 8.27 -9.12
C ASP A 249 15.46 6.90 -8.64
N ALA A 250 15.55 6.68 -7.34
CA ALA A 250 15.92 5.42 -6.68
C ALA A 250 15.47 5.41 -5.22
N PRO A 251 15.38 4.23 -4.57
CA PRO A 251 15.14 4.13 -3.14
C PRO A 251 16.17 4.91 -2.34
N HIS A 252 15.75 5.53 -1.24
CA HIS A 252 16.60 6.32 -0.38
C HIS A 252 16.98 5.55 0.89
N PRO A 253 18.23 5.67 1.42
CA PRO A 253 18.64 4.93 2.62
C PRO A 253 17.95 5.37 3.91
N ALA A 254 17.36 6.58 3.93
CA ALA A 254 16.58 7.11 5.03
C ALA A 254 15.19 7.55 4.55
N VAL A 255 14.21 7.57 5.45
CA VAL A 255 12.86 8.03 5.10
C VAL A 255 12.87 9.49 4.65
N GLN A 256 12.12 9.77 3.58
CA GLN A 256 11.90 11.09 3.01
C GLN A 256 10.40 11.41 3.04
N PRO A 257 10.00 12.69 3.11
CA PRO A 257 8.61 13.06 2.96
C PRO A 257 8.03 12.56 1.62
N ALA A 258 6.87 11.91 1.70
CA ALA A 258 6.11 11.46 0.52
C ALA A 258 4.84 12.27 0.34
N ALA A 259 4.04 12.37 1.40
CA ALA A 259 2.77 13.09 1.37
C ALA A 259 2.40 13.62 2.77
N ARG A 260 1.50 14.61 2.77
CA ARG A 260 0.83 15.13 3.95
C ARG A 260 -0.66 15.24 3.67
N VAL A 261 -1.48 14.75 4.59
CA VAL A 261 -2.96 14.80 4.51
C VAL A 261 -3.51 15.46 5.76
N GLU A 262 -4.50 16.32 5.59
CA GLU A 262 -5.18 17.00 6.69
C GLU A 262 -6.70 16.90 6.55
N ALA A 263 -7.38 16.53 7.61
CA ALA A 263 -8.84 16.63 7.73
C ALA A 263 -9.27 16.61 9.20
N GLU A 264 -10.33 17.33 9.53
CA GLU A 264 -11.03 17.28 10.82
C GLU A 264 -10.08 17.35 12.04
N GLY A 265 -9.08 18.23 11.97
CA GLY A 265 -8.12 18.49 13.04
C GLY A 265 -7.00 17.44 13.16
N ILE A 266 -6.92 16.45 12.26
CA ILE A 266 -5.83 15.48 12.18
C ILE A 266 -4.93 15.81 11.00
N VAL A 267 -3.63 15.72 11.24
CA VAL A 267 -2.57 15.69 10.22
C VAL A 267 -1.99 14.31 10.16
N MET A 268 -1.82 13.77 8.96
CA MET A 268 -1.02 12.56 8.70
C MET A 268 0.12 12.91 7.75
N GLU A 269 1.35 12.70 8.19
CA GLU A 269 2.55 12.75 7.34
C GLU A 269 2.96 11.34 6.95
N VAL A 270 3.22 11.14 5.67
CA VAL A 270 3.75 9.88 5.13
C VAL A 270 5.19 10.08 4.75
N LEU A 271 6.08 9.28 5.35
CA LEU A 271 7.51 9.27 5.02
C LEU A 271 7.90 7.86 4.57
N THR A 272 8.83 7.78 3.62
CA THR A 272 9.24 6.48 3.08
C THR A 272 10.67 6.47 2.57
N THR A 273 11.24 5.28 2.45
CA THR A 273 12.48 5.03 1.72
C THR A 273 12.23 4.68 0.25
N GLU A 274 10.97 4.47 -0.13
CA GLU A 274 10.57 4.10 -1.49
C GLU A 274 10.69 5.29 -2.47
N PRO A 275 10.96 5.02 -3.77
CA PRO A 275 11.13 6.06 -4.76
C PRO A 275 9.82 6.70 -5.22
N ALA A 276 8.66 6.14 -4.85
CA ALA A 276 7.37 6.63 -5.27
C ALA A 276 6.27 6.41 -4.23
N VAL A 277 5.15 7.09 -4.46
CA VAL A 277 3.88 6.87 -3.76
C VAL A 277 2.73 6.84 -4.75
N GLN A 278 1.93 5.77 -4.72
CA GLN A 278 0.65 5.72 -5.42
C GLN A 278 -0.39 6.46 -4.60
N LEU A 279 -1.04 7.44 -5.17
CA LEU A 279 -2.24 8.06 -4.63
C LEU A 279 -3.46 7.43 -5.29
N TYR A 280 -4.30 6.77 -4.49
CA TYR A 280 -5.56 6.19 -4.93
C TYR A 280 -6.70 6.72 -4.05
N THR A 281 -7.75 7.23 -4.67
CA THR A 281 -8.84 7.93 -3.96
C THR A 281 -10.11 7.08 -3.80
N GLY A 282 -9.97 5.73 -3.73
CA GLY A 282 -11.09 4.84 -3.48
C GLY A 282 -12.12 4.82 -4.63
N ASN A 283 -11.68 5.02 -5.87
CA ASN A 283 -12.52 5.21 -7.05
C ASN A 283 -13.34 3.97 -7.42
N PHE A 284 -12.92 2.78 -6.98
CA PHE A 284 -13.57 1.50 -7.29
C PHE A 284 -14.28 0.88 -6.07
N LEU A 285 -14.36 1.58 -4.94
CA LEU A 285 -15.19 1.17 -3.82
C LEU A 285 -16.67 1.24 -4.24
N SER A 286 -17.42 0.14 -4.08
CA SER A 286 -18.73 -0.07 -4.73
C SER A 286 -19.94 0.12 -3.81
N GLY A 287 -19.70 0.54 -2.55
CA GLY A 287 -20.79 0.84 -1.62
C GLY A 287 -21.15 -0.27 -0.63
N GLN A 288 -20.49 -1.43 -0.69
CA GLN A 288 -20.73 -2.52 0.25
C GLN A 288 -19.41 -3.05 0.83
N PRO A 289 -19.09 -2.75 2.10
CA PRO A 289 -19.76 -1.78 2.98
C PRO A 289 -19.27 -0.34 2.79
N PHE A 290 -18.17 -0.13 2.03
CA PHE A 290 -17.53 1.17 1.84
C PHE A 290 -17.98 1.79 0.53
N ALA A 291 -18.55 2.99 0.63
CA ALA A 291 -19.01 3.74 -0.52
C ALA A 291 -17.81 4.34 -1.31
N TRP A 292 -18.09 4.72 -2.52
CA TRP A 292 -17.19 5.41 -3.42
C TRP A 292 -16.49 6.59 -2.72
N ARG A 293 -15.16 6.64 -2.83
CA ARG A 293 -14.30 7.69 -2.25
C ARG A 293 -14.40 7.88 -0.73
N THR A 294 -14.72 6.83 0.02
CA THR A 294 -14.73 6.89 1.50
C THR A 294 -13.34 6.69 2.12
N GLY A 295 -12.33 6.36 1.34
CA GLY A 295 -10.94 6.23 1.77
C GLY A 295 -9.96 6.56 0.67
N LEU A 296 -8.76 7.00 1.04
CA LEU A 296 -7.63 7.19 0.14
C LEU A 296 -6.47 6.28 0.55
N CYS A 297 -5.71 5.79 -0.44
CA CYS A 297 -4.47 5.05 -0.21
C CYS A 297 -3.26 5.90 -0.60
N LEU A 298 -2.21 5.77 0.19
CA LEU A 298 -0.87 6.31 -0.09
C LEU A 298 0.11 5.14 0.00
N GLU A 299 0.25 4.45 -1.13
CA GLU A 299 1.02 3.22 -1.25
C GLU A 299 2.45 3.55 -1.65
N THR A 300 3.35 3.55 -0.68
CA THR A 300 4.77 3.79 -0.92
C THR A 300 5.39 2.53 -1.54
N GLN A 301 6.02 2.66 -2.70
CA GLN A 301 6.42 1.53 -3.52
C GLN A 301 7.46 1.91 -4.58
N HIS A 302 8.04 0.92 -5.26
CA HIS A 302 8.70 1.12 -6.55
C HIS A 302 7.66 1.46 -7.63
N PHE A 303 8.14 1.95 -8.77
CA PHE A 303 7.25 2.31 -9.88
C PHE A 303 6.53 1.05 -10.40
N PRO A 304 5.21 1.13 -10.66
CA PRO A 304 4.48 0.02 -11.28
C PRO A 304 5.10 -0.34 -12.63
N ASP A 305 4.99 -1.62 -13.00
CA ASP A 305 5.48 -2.16 -14.28
C ASP A 305 7.00 -1.97 -14.54
N SER A 306 7.81 -1.72 -13.50
CA SER A 306 9.26 -1.53 -13.64
C SER A 306 9.97 -2.62 -14.45
N PRO A 307 9.58 -3.91 -14.42
CA PRO A 307 10.22 -4.93 -15.24
C PRO A 307 10.18 -4.69 -16.75
N HIS A 308 9.25 -3.87 -17.26
CA HIS A 308 9.13 -3.48 -18.65
C HIS A 308 9.81 -2.16 -18.99
N HIS A 309 10.26 -1.41 -17.98
CA HIS A 309 10.84 -0.06 -18.16
C HIS A 309 12.26 0.00 -17.60
N PRO A 310 13.31 -0.26 -18.43
CA PRO A 310 14.71 -0.24 -17.96
C PRO A 310 15.17 1.09 -17.35
N ALA A 311 14.46 2.19 -17.66
CA ALA A 311 14.72 3.52 -17.09
C ALA A 311 14.12 3.72 -15.68
N PHE A 312 13.25 2.82 -15.23
CA PHE A 312 12.67 2.85 -13.89
C PHE A 312 13.61 2.22 -12.86
N PRO A 313 13.48 2.55 -11.56
CA PRO A 313 14.20 1.86 -10.51
C PRO A 313 14.00 0.35 -10.60
N SER A 314 15.10 -0.41 -10.51
CA SER A 314 15.05 -1.87 -10.64
C SER A 314 14.34 -2.50 -9.45
N THR A 315 13.42 -3.42 -9.73
CA THR A 315 12.74 -4.25 -8.74
C THR A 315 13.31 -5.66 -8.65
N VAL A 316 14.45 -5.92 -9.32
CA VAL A 316 15.10 -7.24 -9.32
C VAL A 316 15.79 -7.47 -7.97
N LEU A 317 15.47 -8.59 -7.35
CA LEU A 317 16.13 -9.10 -6.15
C LEU A 317 16.90 -10.39 -6.49
N ARG A 318 18.16 -10.47 -6.06
CA ARG A 318 19.02 -11.63 -6.32
C ARG A 318 19.41 -12.33 -5.02
N PRO A 319 19.76 -13.63 -5.05
CA PRO A 319 20.33 -14.34 -3.90
C PRO A 319 21.48 -13.55 -3.28
N GLY A 320 21.49 -13.48 -1.96
CA GLY A 320 22.48 -12.74 -1.19
C GLY A 320 22.17 -11.25 -1.02
N GLN A 321 21.18 -10.71 -1.77
CA GLN A 321 20.67 -9.35 -1.54
C GLN A 321 19.48 -9.39 -0.59
N THR A 322 19.23 -8.25 0.04
CA THR A 322 18.04 -8.02 0.86
C THR A 322 17.27 -6.83 0.27
N PHE A 323 16.01 -7.05 -0.09
CA PHE A 323 15.06 -5.96 -0.26
C PHE A 323 14.74 -5.41 1.13
N TRP A 324 14.80 -4.09 1.29
CA TRP A 324 14.40 -3.43 2.51
C TRP A 324 13.73 -2.10 2.20
N SER A 325 12.59 -1.85 2.85
CA SER A 325 11.95 -0.54 2.80
C SER A 325 11.26 -0.20 4.11
N ARG A 326 10.96 1.08 4.30
CA ARG A 326 10.26 1.62 5.47
C ARG A 326 9.22 2.63 5.05
N THR A 327 8.04 2.50 5.65
CA THR A 327 6.98 3.50 5.60
C THR A 327 6.65 3.95 7.01
N VAL A 328 6.47 5.25 7.19
CA VAL A 328 6.07 5.87 8.46
C VAL A 328 4.82 6.69 8.22
N TYR A 329 3.78 6.41 8.97
CA TYR A 329 2.58 7.25 9.08
C TYR A 329 2.63 7.97 10.42
N ARG A 330 2.91 9.26 10.41
CA ARG A 330 3.00 10.10 11.60
C ARG A 330 1.75 10.95 11.73
N PHE A 331 1.18 11.01 12.92
CA PHE A 331 -0.05 11.73 13.20
C PHE A 331 0.20 12.92 14.13
N GLY A 332 -0.56 13.99 13.93
CA GLY A 332 -0.51 15.19 14.75
C GLY A 332 -1.82 15.98 14.67
N ALA A 333 -1.91 17.04 15.46
CA ALA A 333 -3.00 18.01 15.34
C ALA A 333 -2.72 19.00 14.19
N ALA A 334 -3.79 19.42 13.48
CA ALA A 334 -3.74 20.44 12.42
C ALA A 334 -3.65 21.85 13.00
#